data_301b1dcf4a73efd1504ca5af60cf1a0b
#
_entry.id   301b1dcf4a73efd1504ca5af60cf1a0b
#
_cell.length_a   1.000
_cell.length_b   1.000
_cell.length_c   1.000
_cell.angle_alpha   90.00
_cell.angle_beta   90.00
_cell.angle_gamma   90.00
#
_symmetry.space_group_name_H-M   'P 1'
#
loop_
_entity.id
_entity.type
_entity.pdbx_description
1 polymer ?
#
loop_
_entity_poly.entity_id
_entity_poly.type
_entity_poly.pdbx_seq_one_letter_code
_entity_poly.pdbx_strand_id
1 'polypeptide(L)'
;FTRMLDNVVEIAGLPLPQQQREIEAKRRHGMGFLGLGSTLTMLKIPYGSKQSLVFTDEVSRHLAIEGWKQALELSQEKGMAPVLEQEHTITPKMLRERPQLAKDGYEVGDQVPGRILHARYSQYMAQVAELEPELVAQLAEHGARFTHHSSIAPTGTISLSMGNNASNGIEPSFSHRYFRNIIQSGKKTKEQVEVVSFELAAYRHFIASDAVDSDLPDYFVTADAISPEQHVAVQAAAQHWVDSAISKTVNVPTEFPFEQFQDLYLQAYESRLKGCTTFRFNPEAFQGVLVREDDLKNTTYVFELENGETLELTGDEKVIYDGEEHNAANLFDGLKEGTYGKW
;
A
#
# COMPACT_ATOMS: atom_id res chain seq x y z
N PHE A 1 16.36 -2.14 10.91
CA PHE A 1 15.07 -2.81 10.65
C PHE A 1 15.25 -4.12 9.86
N THR A 2 16.06 -4.16 8.79
CA THR A 2 16.30 -5.37 8.00
C THR A 2 16.78 -6.54 8.86
N ARG A 3 17.76 -6.32 9.75
CA ARG A 3 18.24 -7.32 10.73
C ARG A 3 17.12 -7.77 11.70
N MET A 4 16.25 -6.86 12.12
CA MET A 4 15.11 -7.21 12.97
C MET A 4 14.15 -8.15 12.24
N LEU A 5 13.84 -7.87 10.98
CA LEU A 5 12.97 -8.73 10.16
C LEU A 5 13.61 -10.11 9.87
N ASP A 6 14.92 -10.18 9.66
CA ASP A 6 15.65 -11.45 9.54
C ASP A 6 15.53 -12.28 10.83
N ASN A 7 15.67 -11.66 12.00
CA ASN A 7 15.46 -12.32 13.28
C ASN A 7 14.01 -12.81 13.47
N VAL A 8 13.01 -12.02 13.02
CA VAL A 8 11.60 -12.47 13.03
C VAL A 8 11.41 -13.70 12.15
N VAL A 9 12.03 -13.74 10.97
CA VAL A 9 12.00 -14.94 10.10
C VAL A 9 12.59 -16.16 10.81
N GLU A 10 13.64 -16.01 11.59
CA GLU A 10 14.27 -17.12 12.33
C GLU A 10 13.38 -17.73 13.42
N ILE A 11 12.60 -16.89 14.11
CA ILE A 11 11.76 -17.33 15.24
C ILE A 11 10.29 -17.55 14.88
N ALA A 12 9.90 -17.25 13.64
CA ALA A 12 8.51 -17.40 13.19
C ALA A 12 8.10 -18.87 13.15
N GLY A 13 7.11 -19.25 13.97
CA GLY A 13 6.43 -20.54 13.88
C GLY A 13 5.30 -20.48 12.86
N LEU A 14 5.32 -21.39 11.87
CA LEU A 14 4.26 -21.47 10.85
C LEU A 14 3.46 -22.76 11.02
N PRO A 15 2.12 -22.71 10.81
CA PRO A 15 1.25 -23.84 11.10
C PRO A 15 1.45 -25.03 10.15
N LEU A 16 1.99 -24.81 8.95
CA LEU A 16 2.17 -25.85 7.94
C LEU A 16 3.66 -26.09 7.65
N PRO A 17 4.12 -27.37 7.61
CA PRO A 17 5.51 -27.68 7.28
C PRO A 17 5.97 -27.16 5.90
N GLN A 18 5.06 -27.05 4.94
CA GLN A 18 5.36 -26.49 3.62
C GLN A 18 5.69 -25.00 3.69
N GLN A 19 4.95 -24.24 4.50
CA GLN A 19 5.23 -22.82 4.74
C GLN A 19 6.56 -22.64 5.46
N GLN A 20 6.84 -23.48 6.46
CA GLN A 20 8.11 -23.46 7.19
C GLN A 20 9.30 -23.68 6.24
N ARG A 21 9.24 -24.70 5.38
CA ARG A 21 10.29 -24.96 4.38
C ARG A 21 10.49 -23.80 3.41
N GLU A 22 9.40 -23.14 2.97
CA GLU A 22 9.48 -22.00 2.06
C GLU A 22 10.14 -20.79 2.72
N ILE A 23 9.77 -20.46 3.95
CA ILE A 23 10.34 -19.31 4.64
C ILE A 23 11.82 -19.56 4.97
N GLU A 24 12.18 -20.74 5.41
CA GLU A 24 13.56 -21.12 5.70
C GLU A 24 14.43 -21.08 4.44
N ALA A 25 13.93 -21.63 3.31
CA ALA A 25 14.69 -21.70 2.08
C ALA A 25 14.98 -20.33 1.46
N LYS A 26 14.02 -19.38 1.55
CA LYS A 26 14.06 -18.09 0.83
C LYS A 26 14.25 -16.89 1.72
N ARG A 27 13.90 -16.99 2.99
CA ARG A 27 13.98 -15.94 4.03
C ARG A 27 13.35 -14.61 3.60
N ARG A 28 12.31 -14.66 2.77
CA ARG A 28 11.63 -13.46 2.27
C ARG A 28 10.91 -12.71 3.39
N HIS A 29 11.08 -11.43 3.42
CA HIS A 29 10.31 -10.49 4.24
C HIS A 29 9.94 -9.26 3.40
N GLY A 30 9.13 -8.36 3.95
CA GLY A 30 8.72 -7.16 3.24
C GLY A 30 8.88 -5.94 4.14
N MET A 31 9.96 -5.19 3.95
CA MET A 31 10.14 -3.88 4.56
C MET A 31 9.64 -2.81 3.60
N GLY A 32 8.91 -1.83 4.12
CA GLY A 32 8.41 -0.70 3.36
C GLY A 32 8.27 0.53 4.24
N PHE A 33 7.72 1.57 3.66
CA PHE A 33 7.41 2.81 4.35
C PHE A 33 5.92 3.09 4.31
N LEU A 34 5.47 3.99 5.16
CA LEU A 34 4.12 4.55 5.18
C LEU A 34 4.19 6.07 5.25
N GLY A 35 3.07 6.74 4.99
CA GLY A 35 2.98 8.17 5.11
C GLY A 35 3.59 8.95 3.94
N LEU A 36 3.72 8.35 2.74
CA LEU A 36 4.25 9.06 1.58
C LEU A 36 3.42 10.31 1.25
N GLY A 37 2.08 10.18 1.21
CA GLY A 37 1.18 11.32 0.94
C GLY A 37 1.35 12.44 1.96
N SER A 38 1.33 12.11 3.26
CA SER A 38 1.55 13.08 4.33
C SER A 38 2.94 13.75 4.23
N THR A 39 3.98 12.96 3.93
CA THR A 39 5.35 13.48 3.75
C THR A 39 5.43 14.46 2.60
N LEU A 40 4.85 14.13 1.45
CA LEU A 40 4.82 15.02 0.28
C LEU A 40 4.10 16.33 0.61
N THR A 41 2.94 16.27 1.26
CA THR A 41 2.19 17.47 1.69
C THR A 41 3.02 18.32 2.66
N MET A 42 3.71 17.70 3.64
CA MET A 42 4.59 18.41 4.57
C MET A 42 5.79 19.06 3.87
N LEU A 43 6.28 18.48 2.78
CA LEU A 43 7.32 19.05 1.93
C LEU A 43 6.79 20.04 0.89
N LYS A 44 5.48 20.30 0.87
CA LYS A 44 4.77 21.18 -0.09
C LYS A 44 4.92 20.68 -1.54
N ILE A 45 4.91 19.38 -1.72
CA ILE A 45 5.00 18.71 -3.03
C ILE A 45 3.63 18.11 -3.33
N PRO A 46 2.91 18.56 -4.37
CA PRO A 46 1.64 17.95 -4.76
C PRO A 46 1.83 16.49 -5.15
N TYR A 47 1.04 15.59 -4.59
CA TYR A 47 1.05 14.17 -4.93
C TYR A 47 0.71 13.98 -6.42
N GLY A 48 1.41 13.08 -7.11
CA GLY A 48 1.25 12.85 -8.56
C GLY A 48 1.99 13.85 -9.47
N SER A 49 2.63 14.88 -8.89
CA SER A 49 3.48 15.81 -9.64
C SER A 49 4.81 15.16 -10.06
N LYS A 50 5.50 15.72 -11.06
CA LYS A 50 6.83 15.25 -11.44
C LYS A 50 7.81 15.23 -10.26
N GLN A 51 7.74 16.21 -9.38
CA GLN A 51 8.59 16.28 -8.19
C GLN A 51 8.28 15.15 -7.21
N SER A 52 7.00 14.79 -7.05
CA SER A 52 6.62 13.65 -6.20
C SER A 52 7.12 12.32 -6.75
N LEU A 53 7.16 12.14 -8.08
CA LEU A 53 7.73 10.93 -8.71
C LEU A 53 9.22 10.82 -8.41
N VAL A 54 9.97 11.91 -8.56
CA VAL A 54 11.41 11.95 -8.26
C VAL A 54 11.66 11.63 -6.79
N PHE A 55 10.91 12.24 -5.86
CA PHE A 55 11.02 11.95 -4.44
C PHE A 55 10.70 10.49 -4.10
N THR A 56 9.63 9.95 -4.69
CA THR A 56 9.21 8.56 -4.47
C THR A 56 10.26 7.57 -4.98
N ASP A 57 10.82 7.81 -6.17
CA ASP A 57 11.93 7.01 -6.71
C ASP A 57 13.14 7.04 -5.77
N GLU A 58 13.55 8.22 -5.33
CA GLU A 58 14.72 8.42 -4.47
C GLU A 58 14.58 7.69 -3.11
N VAL A 59 13.44 7.85 -2.43
CA VAL A 59 13.19 7.17 -1.15
C VAL A 59 13.16 5.65 -1.34
N SER A 60 12.51 5.17 -2.39
CA SER A 60 12.42 3.74 -2.69
C SER A 60 13.78 3.15 -3.08
N ARG A 61 14.59 3.90 -3.81
CA ARG A 61 15.97 3.54 -4.14
C ARG A 61 16.85 3.40 -2.91
N HIS A 62 16.79 4.36 -1.98
CA HIS A 62 17.52 4.27 -0.72
C HIS A 62 17.12 3.04 0.08
N LEU A 63 15.80 2.76 0.19
CA LEU A 63 15.30 1.55 0.84
C LEU A 63 15.90 0.27 0.21
N ALA A 64 15.93 0.20 -1.13
CA ALA A 64 16.47 -0.94 -1.86
C ALA A 64 17.97 -1.13 -1.61
N ILE A 65 18.76 -0.09 -1.85
CA ILE A 65 20.23 -0.15 -1.78
C ILE A 65 20.69 -0.53 -0.35
N GLU A 66 20.17 0.17 0.65
CA GLU A 66 20.55 -0.10 2.05
C GLU A 66 20.05 -1.48 2.53
N GLY A 67 18.90 -1.93 2.03
CA GLY A 67 18.41 -3.28 2.30
C GLY A 67 19.33 -4.37 1.72
N TRP A 68 19.82 -4.20 0.49
CA TRP A 68 20.74 -5.16 -0.13
C TRP A 68 22.14 -5.11 0.46
N LYS A 69 22.65 -3.94 0.88
CA LYS A 69 23.90 -3.84 1.67
C LYS A 69 23.77 -4.64 2.96
N GLN A 70 22.65 -4.49 3.67
CA GLN A 70 22.41 -5.27 4.89
C GLN A 70 22.21 -6.77 4.60
N ALA A 71 21.63 -7.14 3.44
CA ALA A 71 21.51 -8.53 3.02
C ALA A 71 22.87 -9.22 2.83
N LEU A 72 23.82 -8.49 2.24
CA LEU A 72 25.21 -8.94 2.08
C LEU A 72 25.90 -9.11 3.43
N GLU A 73 25.83 -8.10 4.31
CA GLU A 73 26.41 -8.15 5.66
C GLU A 73 25.87 -9.34 6.46
N LEU A 74 24.55 -9.54 6.46
CA LEU A 74 23.89 -10.64 7.15
C LEU A 74 24.25 -12.00 6.53
N SER A 75 24.44 -12.07 5.22
CA SER A 75 24.89 -13.28 4.54
C SER A 75 26.31 -13.69 4.98
N GLN A 76 27.22 -12.72 5.10
CA GLN A 76 28.58 -12.98 5.59
C GLN A 76 28.60 -13.36 7.08
N GLU A 77 27.70 -12.81 7.88
CA GLU A 77 27.61 -13.08 9.32
C GLU A 77 26.92 -14.41 9.66
N LYS A 78 25.81 -14.73 8.97
CA LYS A 78 24.87 -15.80 9.32
C LYS A 78 24.66 -16.84 8.20
N GLY A 79 25.31 -16.68 7.05
CA GLY A 79 25.09 -17.48 5.85
C GLY A 79 23.97 -16.95 4.95
N MET A 80 24.02 -17.28 3.66
CA MET A 80 23.04 -16.91 2.67
C MET A 80 21.72 -17.69 2.82
N ALA A 81 20.67 -17.24 2.14
CA ALA A 81 19.43 -18.00 2.05
C ALA A 81 19.69 -19.35 1.35
N PRO A 82 19.21 -20.49 1.90
CA PRO A 82 19.54 -21.83 1.37
C PRO A 82 19.27 -22.03 -0.12
N VAL A 83 18.22 -21.41 -0.68
CA VAL A 83 17.91 -21.48 -2.11
C VAL A 83 18.98 -20.82 -3.00
N LEU A 84 19.74 -19.88 -2.46
CA LEU A 84 20.82 -19.20 -3.17
C LEU A 84 22.12 -20.02 -3.19
N GLU A 85 22.28 -20.95 -2.26
CA GLU A 85 23.38 -21.90 -2.23
C GLU A 85 23.17 -23.08 -3.17
N GLN A 86 21.90 -23.43 -3.45
CA GLN A 86 21.55 -24.58 -4.28
C GLN A 86 21.96 -24.37 -5.74
N GLU A 87 22.39 -25.47 -6.39
CA GLU A 87 22.59 -25.50 -7.82
C GLU A 87 21.25 -25.66 -8.56
N HIS A 88 21.08 -24.90 -9.62
CA HIS A 88 19.90 -24.92 -10.47
C HIS A 88 20.26 -25.35 -11.88
N THR A 89 19.50 -26.29 -12.43
CA THR A 89 19.69 -26.74 -13.82
C THR A 89 19.08 -25.73 -14.79
N ILE A 90 19.88 -25.25 -15.74
CA ILE A 90 19.43 -24.34 -16.79
C ILE A 90 18.38 -25.05 -17.67
N THR A 91 17.21 -24.42 -17.79
CA THR A 91 16.11 -24.94 -18.60
C THR A 91 15.91 -24.09 -19.87
N PRO A 92 15.23 -24.64 -20.92
CA PRO A 92 14.89 -23.85 -22.11
C PRO A 92 14.05 -22.60 -21.78
N LYS A 93 13.23 -22.66 -20.72
CA LYS A 93 12.46 -21.51 -20.22
C LYS A 93 13.38 -20.44 -19.67
N MET A 94 14.36 -20.80 -18.86
CA MET A 94 15.32 -19.85 -18.27
C MET A 94 16.12 -19.11 -19.36
N LEU A 95 16.57 -19.79 -20.40
CA LEU A 95 17.29 -19.16 -21.51
C LEU A 95 16.41 -18.17 -22.30
N ARG A 96 15.13 -18.49 -22.47
CA ARG A 96 14.19 -17.54 -23.12
C ARG A 96 13.91 -16.31 -22.26
N GLU A 97 13.72 -16.48 -20.95
CA GLU A 97 13.42 -15.40 -20.02
C GLU A 97 14.63 -14.57 -19.63
N ARG A 98 15.83 -15.17 -19.73
CA ARG A 98 17.11 -14.57 -19.34
C ARG A 98 18.15 -14.81 -20.46
N PRO A 99 18.05 -14.13 -21.60
CA PRO A 99 18.93 -14.37 -22.76
C PRO A 99 20.41 -14.07 -22.48
N GLN A 100 20.73 -13.34 -21.40
CA GLN A 100 22.09 -13.11 -20.93
C GLN A 100 22.80 -14.42 -20.54
N LEU A 101 22.05 -15.41 -19.99
CA LEU A 101 22.63 -16.73 -19.70
C LEU A 101 23.29 -17.36 -20.92
N ALA A 102 22.59 -17.34 -22.08
CA ALA A 102 23.17 -17.88 -23.32
C ALA A 102 24.35 -17.05 -23.83
N LYS A 103 24.35 -15.73 -23.65
CA LYS A 103 25.49 -14.86 -24.03
C LYS A 103 26.73 -15.14 -23.18
N ASP A 104 26.52 -15.53 -21.92
CA ASP A 104 27.59 -15.88 -20.99
C ASP A 104 28.02 -17.36 -21.12
N GLY A 105 27.48 -18.09 -22.12
CA GLY A 105 27.90 -19.43 -22.49
C GLY A 105 27.16 -20.56 -21.79
N TYR A 106 26.07 -20.28 -21.05
CA TYR A 106 25.26 -21.33 -20.43
C TYR A 106 24.35 -22.01 -21.45
N GLU A 107 24.28 -23.33 -21.37
CA GLU A 107 23.43 -24.21 -22.20
C GLU A 107 22.37 -24.94 -21.34
N VAL A 108 21.38 -25.53 -22.00
CA VAL A 108 20.37 -26.35 -21.33
C VAL A 108 21.03 -27.54 -20.68
N GLY A 109 20.81 -27.74 -19.40
CA GLY A 109 21.41 -28.83 -18.60
C GLY A 109 22.58 -28.40 -17.73
N ASP A 110 23.16 -27.22 -17.96
CA ASP A 110 24.23 -26.69 -17.11
C ASP A 110 23.70 -26.41 -15.71
N GLN A 111 24.61 -26.48 -14.74
CA GLN A 111 24.34 -26.14 -13.34
C GLN A 111 24.83 -24.73 -13.05
N VAL A 112 24.03 -23.98 -12.32
CA VAL A 112 24.38 -22.62 -11.92
C VAL A 112 23.91 -22.35 -10.48
N PRO A 113 24.75 -21.80 -9.60
CA PRO A 113 24.38 -21.49 -8.23
C PRO A 113 23.24 -20.45 -8.18
N GLY A 114 22.28 -20.64 -7.26
CA GLY A 114 21.14 -19.72 -7.09
C GLY A 114 21.56 -18.27 -6.86
N ARG A 115 22.66 -18.02 -6.12
CA ARG A 115 23.19 -16.66 -5.91
C ARG A 115 23.61 -15.97 -7.21
N ILE A 116 24.14 -16.72 -8.17
CA ILE A 116 24.52 -16.19 -9.49
C ILE A 116 23.25 -15.83 -10.29
N LEU A 117 22.25 -16.74 -10.30
CA LEU A 117 20.96 -16.45 -10.94
C LEU A 117 20.30 -15.23 -10.34
N HIS A 118 20.33 -15.10 -9.03
CA HIS A 118 19.73 -13.99 -8.31
C HIS A 118 20.46 -12.67 -8.61
N ALA A 119 21.76 -12.61 -8.44
CA ALA A 119 22.51 -11.37 -8.53
C ALA A 119 22.73 -10.91 -9.99
N ARG A 120 23.06 -11.83 -10.91
CA ARG A 120 23.46 -11.44 -12.27
C ARG A 120 22.35 -11.55 -13.32
N TYR A 121 21.35 -12.42 -13.09
CA TYR A 121 20.33 -12.72 -14.09
C TYR A 121 18.91 -12.36 -13.66
N SER A 122 18.72 -11.67 -12.52
CA SER A 122 17.48 -11.05 -12.15
C SER A 122 17.35 -9.68 -12.81
N GLN A 123 16.21 -9.39 -13.44
CA GLN A 123 15.93 -8.07 -14.02
C GLN A 123 15.98 -6.97 -12.95
N TYR A 124 15.52 -7.26 -11.75
CA TYR A 124 15.57 -6.33 -10.63
C TYR A 124 17.01 -6.03 -10.19
N MET A 125 17.85 -7.06 -10.04
CA MET A 125 19.25 -6.86 -9.63
C MET A 125 20.09 -6.19 -10.72
N ALA A 126 19.69 -6.28 -11.99
CA ALA A 126 20.32 -5.53 -13.08
C ALA A 126 20.16 -4.01 -12.87
N GLN A 127 19.01 -3.55 -12.40
CA GLN A 127 18.79 -2.13 -12.06
C GLN A 127 19.65 -1.69 -10.86
N VAL A 128 19.76 -2.54 -9.84
CA VAL A 128 20.67 -2.28 -8.70
C VAL A 128 22.12 -2.18 -9.18
N ALA A 129 22.52 -3.05 -10.12
CA ALA A 129 23.88 -3.06 -10.69
C ALA A 129 24.25 -1.80 -11.47
N GLU A 130 23.27 -1.09 -12.05
CA GLU A 130 23.52 0.19 -12.74
C GLU A 130 24.06 1.26 -11.80
N LEU A 131 23.69 1.22 -10.52
CA LEU A 131 24.10 2.18 -9.49
C LEU A 131 25.18 1.63 -8.55
N GLU A 132 25.07 0.38 -8.19
CA GLU A 132 25.92 -0.29 -7.20
C GLU A 132 26.50 -1.60 -7.75
N PRO A 133 27.33 -1.54 -8.82
CA PRO A 133 27.86 -2.75 -9.49
C PRO A 133 28.71 -3.59 -8.55
N GLU A 134 29.47 -2.96 -7.65
CA GLU A 134 30.29 -3.67 -6.65
C GLU A 134 29.44 -4.45 -5.65
N LEU A 135 28.35 -3.87 -5.16
CA LEU A 135 27.41 -4.56 -4.29
C LEU A 135 26.85 -5.83 -4.95
N VAL A 136 26.43 -5.71 -6.23
CA VAL A 136 25.88 -6.86 -6.96
C VAL A 136 26.97 -7.92 -7.23
N ALA A 137 28.21 -7.52 -7.50
CA ALA A 137 29.33 -8.44 -7.62
C ALA A 137 29.58 -9.21 -6.31
N GLN A 138 29.57 -8.55 -5.17
CA GLN A 138 29.70 -9.18 -3.85
C GLN A 138 28.52 -10.08 -3.50
N LEU A 139 27.28 -9.71 -3.86
CA LEU A 139 26.11 -10.58 -3.72
C LEU A 139 26.18 -11.83 -4.62
N ALA A 140 26.81 -11.74 -5.78
CA ALA A 140 27.06 -12.90 -6.64
C ALA A 140 28.12 -13.85 -6.02
N GLU A 141 29.10 -13.34 -5.30
CA GLU A 141 30.16 -14.10 -4.64
C GLU A 141 29.69 -14.71 -3.32
N HIS A 142 29.10 -13.91 -2.43
CA HIS A 142 28.77 -14.28 -1.06
C HIS A 142 27.31 -14.67 -0.87
N GLY A 143 26.44 -14.45 -1.86
CA GLY A 143 24.99 -14.58 -1.76
C GLY A 143 24.34 -13.47 -0.94
N ALA A 144 23.02 -13.53 -0.81
CA ALA A 144 22.22 -12.64 0.02
C ALA A 144 21.58 -13.43 1.17
N ARG A 145 21.34 -12.79 2.31
CA ARG A 145 20.66 -13.39 3.46
C ARG A 145 19.22 -13.79 3.16
N PHE A 146 18.60 -13.15 2.21
CA PHE A 146 17.21 -13.37 1.78
C PHE A 146 17.06 -13.08 0.27
N THR A 147 16.00 -13.62 -0.35
CA THR A 147 15.77 -13.45 -1.79
C THR A 147 14.96 -12.21 -2.15
N HIS A 148 14.19 -11.68 -1.21
CA HIS A 148 13.38 -10.45 -1.35
C HIS A 148 13.30 -9.76 0.00
N HIS A 149 13.33 -8.41 0.01
CA HIS A 149 13.32 -7.67 1.26
C HIS A 149 12.30 -6.53 1.33
N SER A 150 11.75 -6.07 0.22
CA SER A 150 10.90 -4.88 0.19
C SER A 150 9.50 -5.14 -0.33
N SER A 151 8.52 -4.51 0.28
CA SER A 151 7.13 -4.43 -0.16
C SER A 151 6.48 -3.20 0.45
N ILE A 152 5.39 -2.70 -0.15
CA ILE A 152 4.62 -1.63 0.48
C ILE A 152 3.23 -2.17 0.79
N ALA A 153 2.97 -2.31 2.10
CA ALA A 153 1.71 -2.79 2.64
C ALA A 153 0.67 -1.66 2.72
N PRO A 154 -0.64 -1.97 2.87
CA PRO A 154 -1.69 -0.96 3.05
C PRO A 154 -1.51 -0.10 4.31
N THR A 155 -0.96 -0.63 5.39
CA THR A 155 -0.65 0.06 6.66
C THR A 155 -1.83 0.78 7.34
N GLY A 156 -3.08 0.40 7.06
CA GLY A 156 -4.28 1.10 7.58
C GLY A 156 -4.32 1.21 9.10
N THR A 157 -4.06 0.12 9.81
CA THR A 157 -4.05 0.12 11.29
C THR A 157 -2.80 0.80 11.86
N ILE A 158 -1.62 0.50 11.31
CA ILE A 158 -0.37 1.03 11.84
C ILE A 158 -0.24 2.54 11.63
N SER A 159 -0.78 3.10 10.53
CA SER A 159 -0.80 4.55 10.31
C SER A 159 -1.59 5.28 11.39
N LEU A 160 -2.68 4.69 11.88
CA LEU A 160 -3.45 5.23 13.02
C LEU A 160 -2.71 5.08 14.34
N SER A 161 -2.06 3.92 14.57
CA SER A 161 -1.34 3.66 15.83
C SER A 161 -0.06 4.48 15.98
N MET A 162 0.44 5.09 14.90
CA MET A 162 1.53 6.06 14.96
C MET A 162 1.13 7.39 15.62
N GLY A 163 -0.12 7.52 16.06
CA GLY A 163 -0.63 8.67 16.78
C GLY A 163 -0.85 9.93 15.95
N ASN A 164 -0.74 9.84 14.66
CA ASN A 164 -0.79 10.99 13.76
C ASN A 164 -1.65 10.79 12.51
N ASN A 165 -2.28 9.64 12.36
CA ASN A 165 -3.12 9.35 11.21
C ASN A 165 -2.44 9.73 9.86
N ALA A 166 -1.19 9.31 9.69
CA ALA A 166 -0.45 9.51 8.44
C ALA A 166 -1.12 8.76 7.28
N SER A 167 -0.80 9.16 6.04
CA SER A 167 -1.29 8.45 4.85
C SER A 167 -0.86 6.99 4.83
N ASN A 168 -1.70 6.13 4.26
CA ASN A 168 -1.50 4.67 4.26
C ASN A 168 -0.48 4.25 3.20
N GLY A 169 0.64 3.66 3.60
CA GLY A 169 1.67 3.21 2.66
C GLY A 169 2.11 4.31 1.71
N ILE A 170 1.93 4.10 0.40
CA ILE A 170 2.19 5.12 -0.63
C ILE A 170 0.92 5.88 -1.07
N GLU A 171 -0.22 5.63 -0.40
CA GLU A 171 -1.46 6.31 -0.78
C GLU A 171 -1.40 7.81 -0.50
N PRO A 172 -2.07 8.64 -1.32
CA PRO A 172 -2.38 10.01 -0.91
C PRO A 172 -3.37 9.98 0.25
N SER A 173 -3.57 11.11 0.91
CA SER A 173 -4.61 11.22 1.92
C SER A 173 -5.98 11.01 1.28
N PHE A 174 -6.82 10.17 1.90
CA PHE A 174 -8.19 9.94 1.46
C PHE A 174 -9.00 11.26 1.48
N SER A 175 -8.92 11.95 2.61
CA SER A 175 -9.44 13.28 2.85
C SER A 175 -8.64 13.88 3.99
N HIS A 176 -8.53 15.19 4.07
CA HIS A 176 -7.83 15.82 5.19
C HIS A 176 -8.70 15.91 6.44
N ARG A 177 -10.01 15.83 6.29
CA ARG A 177 -10.99 15.72 7.35
C ARG A 177 -12.10 14.75 6.93
N TYR A 178 -12.37 13.74 7.75
CA TYR A 178 -13.39 12.73 7.48
C TYR A 178 -13.90 12.08 8.77
N PHE A 179 -14.98 11.32 8.67
CA PHE A 179 -15.49 10.52 9.78
C PHE A 179 -15.14 9.05 9.59
N ARG A 180 -14.85 8.40 10.70
CA ARG A 180 -14.61 6.97 10.73
C ARG A 180 -15.67 6.31 11.59
N ASN A 181 -16.34 5.33 11.02
CA ASN A 181 -17.27 4.48 11.74
C ASN A 181 -16.49 3.43 12.53
N ILE A 182 -16.53 3.52 13.85
CA ILE A 182 -15.87 2.58 14.77
C ILE A 182 -16.89 1.76 15.53
N ILE A 183 -16.53 0.52 15.84
CA ILE A 183 -17.32 -0.37 16.69
C ILE A 183 -16.82 -0.22 18.12
N GLN A 184 -17.71 0.10 19.03
CA GLN A 184 -17.42 0.14 20.46
C GLN A 184 -18.26 -0.91 21.20
N SER A 185 -17.60 -1.65 22.10
CA SER A 185 -18.31 -2.64 22.93
C SER A 185 -19.40 -1.97 23.77
N GLY A 186 -20.61 -2.55 23.75
CA GLY A 186 -21.77 -2.04 24.47
C GLY A 186 -22.58 -0.95 23.76
N LYS A 187 -22.21 -0.57 22.54
CA LYS A 187 -23.02 0.33 21.69
C LYS A 187 -23.92 -0.48 20.77
N LYS A 188 -25.07 0.08 20.39
CA LYS A 188 -26.05 -0.57 19.51
C LYS A 188 -25.77 -0.32 18.03
N THR A 189 -25.07 0.79 17.70
CA THR A 189 -24.63 1.16 16.35
C THR A 189 -23.15 1.50 16.34
N LYS A 190 -22.55 1.60 15.13
CA LYS A 190 -21.21 2.17 14.95
C LYS A 190 -21.23 3.65 15.40
N GLU A 191 -20.14 4.09 16.02
CA GLU A 191 -19.95 5.49 16.40
C GLU A 191 -19.08 6.19 15.38
N GLN A 192 -19.47 7.41 15.00
CA GLN A 192 -18.68 8.25 14.10
C GLN A 192 -17.67 9.06 14.89
N VAL A 193 -16.40 8.89 14.56
CA VAL A 193 -15.30 9.66 15.14
C VAL A 193 -14.67 10.50 14.04
N GLU A 194 -14.58 11.80 14.29
CA GLU A 194 -13.88 12.70 13.39
C GLU A 194 -12.38 12.41 13.37
N VAL A 195 -11.81 12.36 12.18
CA VAL A 195 -10.39 12.15 11.94
C VAL A 195 -9.87 13.30 11.10
N VAL A 196 -8.80 13.90 11.59
CA VAL A 196 -8.05 14.94 10.88
C VAL A 196 -6.71 14.37 10.47
N SER A 197 -6.30 14.59 9.22
CA SER A 197 -5.01 14.12 8.73
C SER A 197 -3.86 14.77 9.52
N PHE A 198 -2.74 14.06 9.66
CA PHE A 198 -1.57 14.57 10.37
C PHE A 198 -1.09 15.90 9.79
N GLU A 199 -1.00 16.00 8.47
CA GLU A 199 -0.57 17.20 7.76
C GLU A 199 -1.51 18.39 7.97
N LEU A 200 -2.83 18.17 8.03
CA LEU A 200 -3.78 19.23 8.34
C LEU A 200 -3.69 19.65 9.81
N ALA A 201 -3.53 18.70 10.73
CA ALA A 201 -3.31 19.01 12.14
C ALA A 201 -2.04 19.84 12.34
N ALA A 202 -0.95 19.49 11.65
CA ALA A 202 0.30 20.25 11.68
C ALA A 202 0.14 21.64 11.05
N TYR A 203 -0.56 21.75 9.91
CA TYR A 203 -0.85 23.03 9.26
C TYR A 203 -1.64 23.97 10.16
N ARG A 204 -2.70 23.46 10.80
CA ARG A 204 -3.49 24.21 11.78
C ARG A 204 -2.68 24.64 12.99
N HIS A 205 -1.79 23.80 13.47
CA HIS A 205 -0.96 24.12 14.62
C HIS A 205 0.08 25.20 14.33
N PHE A 206 0.74 25.16 13.17
CA PHE A 206 1.90 26.00 12.88
C PHE A 206 1.62 27.20 11.97
N ILE A 207 0.52 27.17 11.17
CA ILE A 207 0.31 28.13 10.08
C ILE A 207 -1.03 28.84 10.21
N ALA A 208 -2.15 28.11 10.26
CA ALA A 208 -3.50 28.68 10.25
C ALA A 208 -4.45 27.82 11.09
N SER A 209 -4.74 28.25 12.32
CA SER A 209 -5.45 27.45 13.34
C SER A 209 -6.89 27.10 12.98
N ASP A 210 -7.51 27.87 12.10
CA ASP A 210 -8.92 27.78 11.68
C ASP A 210 -9.09 27.37 10.21
N ALA A 211 -7.99 26.92 9.55
CA ALA A 211 -8.03 26.52 8.16
C ALA A 211 -9.08 25.42 7.92
N VAL A 212 -9.93 25.63 6.93
CA VAL A 212 -10.89 24.66 6.38
C VAL A 212 -10.39 24.17 5.02
N ASP A 213 -10.99 23.11 4.50
CA ASP A 213 -10.50 22.45 3.28
C ASP A 213 -10.39 23.41 2.08
N SER A 214 -11.30 24.40 1.97
CA SER A 214 -11.25 25.42 0.91
C SER A 214 -10.05 26.38 0.98
N ASP A 215 -9.41 26.47 2.14
CA ASP A 215 -8.31 27.42 2.41
C ASP A 215 -6.95 26.74 2.28
N LEU A 216 -6.94 25.42 2.03
CA LEU A 216 -5.72 24.65 1.97
C LEU A 216 -4.95 24.94 0.66
N PRO A 217 -3.63 25.05 0.73
CA PRO A 217 -2.80 25.18 -0.47
C PRO A 217 -2.92 23.97 -1.43
N ASP A 218 -2.57 24.18 -2.69
CA ASP A 218 -2.67 23.21 -3.78
C ASP A 218 -1.85 21.90 -3.60
N TYR A 219 -0.91 21.90 -2.67
CA TYR A 219 -0.19 20.68 -2.31
C TYR A 219 -0.94 19.77 -1.32
N PHE A 220 -2.09 20.21 -0.78
CA PHE A 220 -3.01 19.34 -0.04
C PHE A 220 -3.90 18.57 -1.02
N VAL A 221 -3.34 17.50 -1.58
CA VAL A 221 -4.01 16.71 -2.61
C VAL A 221 -4.68 15.48 -1.98
N THR A 222 -5.98 15.30 -2.26
CA THR A 222 -6.73 14.10 -1.84
C THR A 222 -6.74 13.05 -2.95
N ALA A 223 -7.05 11.80 -2.60
CA ALA A 223 -7.06 10.68 -3.53
C ALA A 223 -7.96 10.89 -4.77
N ASP A 224 -9.07 11.62 -4.63
CA ASP A 224 -9.99 11.86 -5.75
C ASP A 224 -9.56 13.01 -6.65
N ALA A 225 -8.67 13.88 -6.18
CA ALA A 225 -8.13 14.96 -6.97
C ALA A 225 -6.99 14.52 -7.91
N ILE A 226 -6.58 13.25 -7.82
CA ILE A 226 -5.47 12.66 -8.56
C ILE A 226 -6.03 11.85 -9.74
N SER A 227 -5.46 12.04 -10.95
CA SER A 227 -5.87 11.22 -12.09
C SER A 227 -5.44 9.75 -11.93
N PRO A 228 -6.17 8.79 -12.55
CA PRO A 228 -5.77 7.39 -12.54
C PRO A 228 -4.34 7.15 -13.02
N GLU A 229 -3.89 7.88 -14.04
CA GLU A 229 -2.54 7.81 -14.59
C GLU A 229 -1.48 8.28 -13.58
N GLN A 230 -1.78 9.32 -12.80
CA GLN A 230 -0.89 9.80 -11.74
C GLN A 230 -0.77 8.79 -10.60
N HIS A 231 -1.85 8.10 -10.25
CA HIS A 231 -1.81 7.00 -9.28
C HIS A 231 -0.87 5.88 -9.76
N VAL A 232 -0.98 5.46 -11.02
CA VAL A 232 -0.10 4.45 -11.63
C VAL A 232 1.35 4.94 -11.66
N ALA A 233 1.59 6.20 -12.03
CA ALA A 233 2.93 6.76 -12.12
C ALA A 233 3.67 6.78 -10.78
N VAL A 234 3.00 7.15 -9.67
CA VAL A 234 3.60 7.10 -8.32
C VAL A 234 3.93 5.66 -7.93
N GLN A 235 3.02 4.71 -8.19
CA GLN A 235 3.30 3.31 -7.94
C GLN A 235 4.47 2.80 -8.77
N ALA A 236 4.57 3.19 -10.04
CA ALA A 236 5.66 2.80 -10.93
C ALA A 236 7.02 3.32 -10.44
N ALA A 237 7.08 4.58 -9.99
CA ALA A 237 8.28 5.16 -9.41
C ALA A 237 8.80 4.36 -8.20
N ALA A 238 7.89 3.93 -7.31
CA ALA A 238 8.26 3.07 -6.18
C ALA A 238 8.58 1.63 -6.62
N GLN A 239 7.79 1.05 -7.55
CA GLN A 239 7.95 -0.35 -7.99
C GLN A 239 9.28 -0.59 -8.69
N HIS A 240 9.88 0.43 -9.25
CA HIS A 240 11.23 0.36 -9.84
C HIS A 240 12.24 -0.20 -8.81
N TRP A 241 12.13 0.16 -7.55
CA TRP A 241 13.04 -0.22 -6.47
C TRP A 241 12.46 -1.22 -5.45
N VAL A 242 11.16 -1.47 -5.47
CA VAL A 242 10.52 -2.43 -4.58
C VAL A 242 10.48 -3.79 -5.23
N ASP A 243 11.13 -4.77 -4.63
CA ASP A 243 11.33 -6.12 -5.20
C ASP A 243 10.11 -7.04 -5.08
N SER A 244 9.16 -6.74 -4.20
CA SER A 244 7.89 -7.47 -4.09
C SER A 244 6.71 -6.57 -4.50
N ALA A 245 5.50 -6.88 -4.08
CA ALA A 245 4.31 -6.14 -4.47
C ALA A 245 4.12 -4.85 -3.65
N ILE A 246 3.41 -3.91 -4.26
CA ILE A 246 2.97 -2.66 -3.64
C ILE A 246 1.45 -2.67 -3.58
N SER A 247 0.89 -2.41 -2.41
CA SER A 247 -0.52 -2.13 -2.25
C SER A 247 -0.79 -0.67 -2.57
N LYS A 248 -1.47 -0.46 -3.70
CA LYS A 248 -1.84 0.88 -4.17
C LYS A 248 -3.21 0.83 -4.83
N THR A 249 -4.07 1.75 -4.42
CA THR A 249 -5.38 1.95 -5.03
C THR A 249 -5.29 3.02 -6.10
N VAL A 250 -5.87 2.74 -7.25
CA VAL A 250 -6.12 3.70 -8.31
C VAL A 250 -7.58 4.10 -8.25
N ASN A 251 -7.87 5.30 -7.80
CA ASN A 251 -9.24 5.82 -7.79
C ASN A 251 -9.65 6.17 -9.21
N VAL A 252 -10.82 5.70 -9.63
CA VAL A 252 -11.41 6.02 -10.92
C VAL A 252 -12.75 6.72 -10.71
N PRO A 253 -13.05 7.78 -11.49
CA PRO A 253 -14.34 8.47 -11.42
C PRO A 253 -15.51 7.54 -11.72
N THR A 254 -16.70 7.85 -11.22
CA THR A 254 -17.92 7.08 -11.47
C THR A 254 -18.21 6.93 -12.96
N GLU A 255 -18.02 8.01 -13.73
CA GLU A 255 -18.27 8.07 -15.17
C GLU A 255 -17.03 7.72 -16.02
N PHE A 256 -16.02 7.05 -15.41
CA PHE A 256 -14.78 6.68 -16.12
C PHE A 256 -15.09 5.69 -17.25
N PRO A 257 -14.74 6.00 -18.54
CA PRO A 257 -15.05 5.16 -19.66
C PRO A 257 -14.38 3.80 -19.61
N PHE A 258 -15.08 2.76 -20.08
CA PHE A 258 -14.57 1.39 -20.03
C PHE A 258 -13.28 1.19 -20.84
N GLU A 259 -13.16 1.84 -22.00
CA GLU A 259 -11.95 1.78 -22.81
C GLU A 259 -10.73 2.37 -22.06
N GLN A 260 -10.89 3.52 -21.42
CA GLN A 260 -9.83 4.12 -20.60
C GLN A 260 -9.51 3.26 -19.37
N PHE A 261 -10.49 2.55 -18.82
CA PHE A 261 -10.28 1.59 -17.76
C PHE A 261 -9.41 0.39 -18.21
N GLN A 262 -9.62 -0.11 -19.43
CA GLN A 262 -8.74 -1.13 -20.01
C GLN A 262 -7.33 -0.61 -20.25
N ASP A 263 -7.18 0.60 -20.80
CA ASP A 263 -5.88 1.25 -21.05
C ASP A 263 -5.09 1.45 -19.75
N LEU A 264 -5.77 1.74 -18.64
CA LEU A 264 -5.15 1.87 -17.31
C LEU A 264 -4.43 0.57 -16.89
N TYR A 265 -5.03 -0.60 -17.10
CA TYR A 265 -4.39 -1.89 -16.81
C TYR A 265 -3.24 -2.19 -17.77
N LEU A 266 -3.35 -1.80 -19.04
CA LEU A 266 -2.24 -1.90 -19.98
C LEU A 266 -1.08 -1.02 -19.56
N GLN A 267 -1.34 0.24 -19.18
CA GLN A 267 -0.34 1.14 -18.64
C GLN A 267 0.35 0.57 -17.38
N ALA A 268 -0.43 0.00 -16.46
CA ALA A 268 0.11 -0.64 -15.26
C ALA A 268 1.05 -1.80 -15.61
N TYR A 269 0.67 -2.64 -16.57
CA TYR A 269 1.48 -3.73 -17.07
C TYR A 269 2.76 -3.25 -17.76
N GLU A 270 2.66 -2.27 -18.67
CA GLU A 270 3.80 -1.68 -19.36
C GLU A 270 4.77 -0.98 -18.41
N SER A 271 4.23 -0.38 -17.34
CA SER A 271 5.01 0.20 -16.22
C SER A 271 5.62 -0.87 -15.29
N ARG A 272 5.48 -2.16 -15.61
CA ARG A 272 6.02 -3.30 -14.85
C ARG A 272 5.51 -3.38 -13.41
N LEU A 273 4.31 -2.92 -13.14
CA LEU A 273 3.70 -3.08 -11.84
C LEU A 273 3.41 -4.57 -11.56
N LYS A 274 3.60 -4.99 -10.33
CA LYS A 274 3.32 -6.36 -9.87
C LYS A 274 1.86 -6.57 -9.46
N GLY A 275 1.10 -5.51 -9.36
CA GLY A 275 -0.33 -5.51 -9.08
C GLY A 275 -0.91 -4.13 -9.31
N CYS A 276 -2.21 -4.08 -9.62
CA CYS A 276 -2.97 -2.85 -9.78
C CYS A 276 -4.36 -3.10 -9.19
N THR A 277 -4.77 -2.27 -8.26
CA THR A 277 -6.11 -2.32 -7.65
C THR A 277 -6.84 -1.04 -8.00
N THR A 278 -8.02 -1.16 -8.57
CA THR A 278 -8.86 -0.01 -8.89
C THR A 278 -10.01 0.10 -7.89
N PHE A 279 -10.37 1.32 -7.56
CA PHE A 279 -11.55 1.63 -6.75
C PHE A 279 -12.42 2.65 -7.49
N ARG A 280 -13.69 2.27 -7.68
CA ARG A 280 -14.71 3.15 -8.24
C ARG A 280 -15.76 3.39 -7.17
N PHE A 281 -15.97 4.65 -6.81
CA PHE A 281 -17.04 5.00 -5.89
C PHE A 281 -18.40 4.63 -6.48
N ASN A 282 -19.22 3.95 -5.71
CA ASN A 282 -20.62 3.65 -6.07
C ASN A 282 -21.55 4.31 -5.06
N PRO A 283 -22.22 5.39 -5.42
CA PRO A 283 -23.10 6.12 -4.51
C PRO A 283 -24.34 5.31 -4.05
N GLU A 284 -24.70 4.24 -4.81
CA GLU A 284 -25.82 3.36 -4.46
C GLU A 284 -25.38 2.18 -3.56
N ALA A 285 -24.07 1.97 -3.44
CA ALA A 285 -23.54 0.95 -2.58
C ALA A 285 -23.34 1.49 -1.16
N PHE A 286 -23.40 0.57 -0.22
CA PHE A 286 -23.15 0.71 1.18
C PHE A 286 -21.96 1.66 1.53
N GLN A 287 -22.14 2.49 2.55
CA GLN A 287 -21.09 3.36 3.04
C GLN A 287 -20.01 2.54 3.77
N GLY A 288 -18.76 2.75 3.36
CA GLY A 288 -17.60 2.07 3.95
C GLY A 288 -17.26 2.53 5.37
N VAL A 289 -16.11 2.10 5.86
CA VAL A 289 -15.58 2.48 7.19
C VAL A 289 -15.20 3.97 7.24
N LEU A 290 -14.81 4.54 6.10
CA LEU A 290 -14.41 5.95 5.96
C LEU A 290 -15.54 6.71 5.27
N VAL A 291 -16.00 7.82 5.87
CA VAL A 291 -17.13 8.60 5.38
C VAL A 291 -16.75 10.08 5.37
N ARG A 292 -17.01 10.75 4.25
CA ARG A 292 -16.82 12.20 4.15
C ARG A 292 -18.04 12.94 4.69
N GLU A 293 -17.82 14.14 5.19
CA GLU A 293 -18.89 14.99 5.68
C GLU A 293 -19.94 15.30 4.58
N ASP A 294 -19.45 15.56 3.36
CA ASP A 294 -20.32 15.83 2.21
C ASP A 294 -21.15 14.61 1.80
N ASP A 295 -20.60 13.41 1.91
CA ASP A 295 -21.33 12.16 1.62
C ASP A 295 -22.50 11.98 2.60
N LEU A 296 -22.29 12.31 3.88
CA LEU A 296 -23.35 12.26 4.90
C LEU A 296 -24.46 13.28 4.63
N LYS A 297 -24.09 14.52 4.33
CA LYS A 297 -25.03 15.61 4.07
C LYS A 297 -25.83 15.44 2.78
N ASN A 298 -25.23 14.83 1.77
CA ASN A 298 -25.83 14.66 0.45
C ASN A 298 -26.55 13.31 0.26
N THR A 299 -26.53 12.42 1.25
CA THR A 299 -27.22 11.13 1.20
C THR A 299 -28.44 11.16 2.10
N THR A 300 -29.62 10.93 1.53
CA THR A 300 -30.89 10.81 2.26
C THR A 300 -31.21 9.37 2.57
N TYR A 301 -31.55 9.10 3.81
CA TYR A 301 -31.98 7.79 4.32
C TYR A 301 -33.46 7.83 4.64
N VAL A 302 -34.20 6.84 4.17
CA VAL A 302 -35.66 6.74 4.35
C VAL A 302 -35.95 5.63 5.36
N PHE A 303 -36.58 5.99 6.46
CA PHE A 303 -37.03 5.08 7.50
C PHE A 303 -38.54 4.90 7.40
N GLU A 304 -39.03 3.67 7.41
CA GLU A 304 -40.45 3.36 7.54
C GLU A 304 -40.81 3.24 9.01
N LEU A 305 -41.73 4.05 9.48
CA LEU A 305 -42.19 4.08 10.86
C LEU A 305 -43.31 3.03 11.12
N GLU A 306 -43.50 2.64 12.37
CA GLU A 306 -44.52 1.65 12.74
C GLU A 306 -45.95 2.06 12.36
N ASN A 307 -46.21 3.33 12.22
CA ASN A 307 -47.51 3.89 11.79
C ASN A 307 -47.70 3.93 10.26
N GLY A 308 -46.68 3.43 9.48
CA GLY A 308 -46.69 3.42 8.03
C GLY A 308 -46.26 4.73 7.37
N GLU A 309 -45.86 5.72 8.13
CA GLU A 309 -45.27 6.97 7.61
C GLU A 309 -43.79 6.77 7.30
N THR A 310 -43.23 7.57 6.42
CA THR A 310 -41.81 7.60 6.12
C THR A 310 -41.14 8.81 6.74
N LEU A 311 -39.96 8.62 7.30
CA LEU A 311 -39.08 9.67 7.81
C LEU A 311 -37.83 9.74 6.94
N GLU A 312 -37.58 10.89 6.31
CA GLU A 312 -36.38 11.12 5.50
C GLU A 312 -35.39 11.96 6.30
N LEU A 313 -34.17 11.50 6.39
CA LEU A 313 -33.08 12.16 7.13
C LEU A 313 -31.78 12.10 6.31
N THR A 314 -30.97 13.16 6.41
CA THR A 314 -29.59 13.12 5.92
C THR A 314 -28.72 12.27 6.84
N GLY A 315 -27.62 11.73 6.34
CA GLY A 315 -26.82 10.76 7.08
C GLY A 315 -26.18 11.31 8.37
N ASP A 316 -25.99 12.62 8.46
CA ASP A 316 -25.45 13.33 9.63
C ASP A 316 -26.53 13.73 10.65
N GLU A 317 -27.80 13.68 10.27
CA GLU A 317 -28.90 14.00 11.19
C GLU A 317 -29.02 12.96 12.30
N LYS A 318 -29.51 13.43 13.45
CA LYS A 318 -29.70 12.59 14.64
C LYS A 318 -31.12 12.07 14.72
N VAL A 319 -31.25 10.82 15.09
CA VAL A 319 -32.51 10.13 15.29
C VAL A 319 -32.50 9.38 16.62
N ILE A 320 -33.61 9.43 17.34
CA ILE A 320 -33.80 8.64 18.58
C ILE A 320 -34.47 7.33 18.20
N TYR A 321 -33.81 6.23 18.50
CA TYR A 321 -34.32 4.88 18.30
C TYR A 321 -33.97 4.00 19.51
N ASP A 322 -34.95 3.24 20.01
CA ASP A 322 -34.78 2.39 21.18
C ASP A 322 -34.19 3.11 22.42
N GLY A 323 -34.58 4.39 22.60
CA GLY A 323 -34.16 5.24 23.71
C GLY A 323 -32.75 5.81 23.64
N GLU A 324 -32.03 5.60 22.53
CA GLU A 324 -30.68 6.12 22.30
C GLU A 324 -30.66 7.03 21.05
N GLU A 325 -29.73 8.00 21.04
CA GLU A 325 -29.48 8.87 19.90
C GLU A 325 -28.44 8.25 18.96
N HIS A 326 -28.76 8.19 17.68
CA HIS A 326 -27.92 7.64 16.62
C HIS A 326 -27.81 8.61 15.45
N ASN A 327 -26.72 8.52 14.67
CA ASN A 327 -26.69 9.11 13.34
C ASN A 327 -27.60 8.30 12.41
N ALA A 328 -28.37 8.98 11.55
CA ALA A 328 -29.28 8.31 10.63
C ALA A 328 -28.59 7.28 9.74
N ALA A 329 -27.42 7.62 9.16
CA ALA A 329 -26.63 6.67 8.39
C ALA A 329 -26.29 5.39 9.18
N ASN A 330 -25.75 5.52 10.39
CA ASN A 330 -25.32 4.37 11.19
C ASN A 330 -26.49 3.52 11.71
N LEU A 331 -27.62 4.15 12.02
CA LEU A 331 -28.83 3.42 12.38
C LEU A 331 -29.38 2.64 11.18
N PHE A 332 -29.49 3.28 10.02
CA PHE A 332 -29.99 2.65 8.81
C PHE A 332 -29.15 1.41 8.45
N ASP A 333 -27.83 1.54 8.45
CA ASP A 333 -26.91 0.46 8.18
C ASP A 333 -27.06 -0.69 9.19
N GLY A 334 -27.09 -0.37 10.49
CA GLY A 334 -27.25 -1.36 11.55
C GLY A 334 -28.54 -2.15 11.43
N LEU A 335 -29.65 -1.51 11.09
CA LEU A 335 -30.95 -2.15 10.88
C LEU A 335 -30.96 -2.99 9.59
N LYS A 336 -30.46 -2.43 8.48
CA LYS A 336 -30.40 -3.11 7.18
C LYS A 336 -29.49 -4.34 7.18
N GLU A 337 -28.35 -4.26 7.84
CA GLU A 337 -27.40 -5.36 7.98
C GLU A 337 -27.83 -6.37 9.08
N GLY A 338 -28.81 -6.03 9.91
CA GLY A 338 -29.19 -6.83 11.06
C GLY A 338 -28.11 -6.89 12.13
N THR A 339 -27.26 -5.86 12.22
CA THR A 339 -26.15 -5.75 13.18
C THR A 339 -26.48 -4.87 14.38
N TYR A 340 -27.63 -4.19 14.40
CA TYR A 340 -28.09 -3.38 15.51
C TYR A 340 -28.09 -4.16 16.83
N GLY A 341 -27.44 -3.60 17.86
CA GLY A 341 -27.35 -4.21 19.20
C GLY A 341 -26.47 -5.47 19.30
N LYS A 342 -25.66 -5.79 18.28
CA LYS A 342 -24.79 -6.99 18.24
C LYS A 342 -23.30 -6.72 18.50
N TRP A 343 -22.93 -5.54 18.95
CA TRP A 343 -21.54 -5.13 19.18
C TRP A 343 -21.09 -5.26 20.64
#